data_40f43efcffd83e9739db723da758f332
#
_entry.id   40f43efcffd83e9739db723da758f332
#
_cell.length_a   1.000
_cell.length_b   1.000
_cell.length_c   1.000
_cell.angle_alpha   90.00
_cell.angle_beta   90.00
_cell.angle_gamma   90.00
#
_symmetry.space_group_name_H-M   'P 1'
#
loop_
_entity.id
_entity.type
_entity.pdbx_description
1 polymer ?
#
loop_
_entity_poly.entity_id
_entity_poly.type
_entity_poly.pdbx_seq_one_letter_code
_entity_poly.pdbx_strand_id
1 'polypeptide(L)'
;MVQPVQTKPVEEEKPECGCKGVRFCAACKDTLRVKELRLCEEYPFAKYKKYVYSTHHHIAIHDNSLSNRPSLADIHDVANRINKAENKFEDYLVVPGLHVVTNFLSEAEEVDLVNAIDKTDWVLSQSGRRKQDYGPRINFKHKKVKMDRFFGMPSYTDVILNRMNSISSDLFGSYQPFELCNLEYRDSRWSTIEMHYDDTWIWGERLICVNLLSKSVLTYANDEKQLIIYVPLPCRTMVCMSDEIRYSWRHAVFPEHIRGRRIALTMREPSTAFKEGGELYEKFGRELTRLGNIRI
;
A
#
# COMPACT_ATOMS: atom_id res chain seq x y z
N MET A 1 -54.59 29.58 15.10
CA MET A 1 -53.84 28.57 14.31
C MET A 1 -52.41 29.10 14.11
N VAL A 2 -51.49 28.53 14.87
CA VAL A 2 -50.06 28.89 14.77
C VAL A 2 -49.45 28.00 13.67
N GLN A 3 -48.88 28.59 12.63
CA GLN A 3 -48.20 27.86 11.55
C GLN A 3 -46.89 27.27 12.12
N PRO A 4 -46.53 26.02 11.75
CA PRO A 4 -45.27 25.42 12.18
C PRO A 4 -44.12 26.14 11.49
N VAL A 5 -43.15 26.58 12.28
CA VAL A 5 -41.87 27.13 11.80
C VAL A 5 -41.12 26.01 11.09
N GLN A 6 -40.96 26.14 9.78
CA GLN A 6 -40.05 25.29 8.99
C GLN A 6 -38.61 25.62 9.37
N THR A 7 -37.99 24.77 10.19
CA THR A 7 -36.54 24.80 10.41
C THR A 7 -35.84 24.37 9.13
N LYS A 8 -35.06 25.25 8.54
CA LYS A 8 -34.13 24.89 7.43
C LYS A 8 -33.23 23.77 7.91
N PRO A 9 -32.96 22.74 7.08
CA PRO A 9 -31.98 21.74 7.43
C PRO A 9 -30.63 22.42 7.69
N VAL A 10 -30.03 22.11 8.83
CA VAL A 10 -28.66 22.55 9.16
C VAL A 10 -27.76 21.94 8.09
N GLU A 11 -27.12 22.78 7.27
CA GLU A 11 -26.10 22.31 6.33
C GLU A 11 -24.95 21.72 7.16
N GLU A 12 -24.78 20.39 7.11
CA GLU A 12 -23.61 19.74 7.71
C GLU A 12 -22.35 20.31 7.04
N GLU A 13 -21.47 20.95 7.82
CA GLU A 13 -20.16 21.37 7.34
C GLU A 13 -19.43 20.17 6.76
N LYS A 14 -18.98 20.27 5.49
CA LYS A 14 -18.23 19.20 4.84
C LYS A 14 -16.88 19.02 5.55
N PRO A 15 -16.60 17.81 6.08
CA PRO A 15 -15.34 17.56 6.77
C PRO A 15 -14.15 17.75 5.81
N GLU A 16 -13.05 18.32 6.30
CA GLU A 16 -11.79 18.43 5.56
C GLU A 16 -11.15 17.04 5.33
N CYS A 17 -11.60 16.33 4.31
CA CYS A 17 -11.02 15.06 3.90
C CYS A 17 -11.27 14.77 2.40
N GLY A 18 -10.42 13.89 1.83
CA GLY A 18 -10.55 13.43 0.45
C GLY A 18 -11.47 12.21 0.25
N CYS A 19 -12.22 11.78 1.28
CA CYS A 19 -13.01 10.55 1.25
C CYS A 19 -14.25 10.64 0.37
N LYS A 20 -14.48 9.60 -0.47
CA LYS A 20 -15.64 9.47 -1.36
C LYS A 20 -16.14 8.02 -1.38
N GLY A 21 -17.42 7.81 -1.73
CA GLY A 21 -18.04 6.50 -1.83
C GLY A 21 -17.96 5.72 -0.52
N VAL A 22 -17.45 4.51 -0.55
CA VAL A 22 -17.32 3.62 0.63
C VAL A 22 -16.17 3.99 1.57
N ARG A 23 -15.32 4.95 1.17
CA ARG A 23 -14.12 5.33 1.93
C ARG A 23 -14.45 6.37 3.00
N PHE A 24 -13.85 6.23 4.17
CA PHE A 24 -14.03 7.15 5.28
C PHE A 24 -12.74 7.29 6.12
N CYS A 25 -12.73 8.26 7.03
CA CYS A 25 -11.65 8.53 7.96
C CYS A 25 -12.20 9.17 9.24
N ALA A 26 -11.33 9.46 10.21
CA ALA A 26 -11.73 10.07 11.48
C ALA A 26 -12.49 11.40 11.30
N ALA A 27 -12.14 12.22 10.29
CA ALA A 27 -12.80 13.51 10.06
C ALA A 27 -14.23 13.38 9.56
N CYS A 28 -14.60 12.32 8.81
CA CYS A 28 -15.94 12.15 8.25
C CYS A 28 -16.76 11.00 8.90
N LYS A 29 -16.24 10.38 9.95
CA LYS A 29 -16.84 9.19 10.59
C LYS A 29 -18.28 9.39 11.07
N ASP A 30 -18.64 10.59 11.46
CA ASP A 30 -19.94 10.92 12.05
C ASP A 30 -20.98 11.44 11.02
N THR A 31 -20.59 11.54 9.73
CA THR A 31 -21.52 11.91 8.65
C THR A 31 -22.55 10.82 8.40
N LEU A 32 -23.75 11.21 7.93
CA LEU A 32 -24.84 10.27 7.60
C LEU A 32 -24.35 9.17 6.66
N ARG A 33 -23.63 9.53 5.61
CA ARG A 33 -23.02 8.57 4.67
C ARG A 33 -22.22 7.47 5.37
N VAL A 34 -21.37 7.82 6.33
CA VAL A 34 -20.50 6.85 7.01
C VAL A 34 -21.28 6.02 8.03
N LYS A 35 -22.27 6.63 8.72
CA LYS A 35 -23.15 5.90 9.62
C LYS A 35 -23.93 4.82 8.88
N GLU A 36 -24.49 5.13 7.70
CA GLU A 36 -25.19 4.16 6.84
C GLU A 36 -24.27 3.02 6.38
N LEU A 37 -23.03 3.35 5.95
CA LEU A 37 -22.03 2.34 5.56
C LEU A 37 -21.71 1.37 6.70
N ARG A 38 -21.62 1.87 7.95
CA ARG A 38 -21.25 1.06 9.12
C ARG A 38 -22.34 0.15 9.62
N LEU A 39 -23.61 0.45 9.33
CA LEU A 39 -24.73 -0.42 9.70
C LEU A 39 -24.69 -1.78 9.01
N CYS A 40 -23.90 -1.94 7.95
CA CYS A 40 -23.78 -3.15 7.13
C CYS A 40 -22.47 -3.92 7.33
N GLU A 41 -21.61 -3.52 8.29
CA GLU A 41 -20.24 -4.10 8.39
C GLU A 41 -20.20 -5.37 9.25
N GLU A 42 -20.32 -6.53 8.61
CA GLU A 42 -19.63 -7.74 9.08
C GLU A 42 -18.16 -7.70 8.60
N TYR A 43 -17.23 -8.17 9.45
CA TYR A 43 -15.82 -8.29 9.02
C TYR A 43 -15.72 -9.36 7.91
N PRO A 44 -15.43 -9.00 6.66
CA PRO A 44 -15.61 -9.90 5.52
C PRO A 44 -14.67 -11.11 5.54
N PHE A 45 -13.59 -11.04 6.32
CA PHE A 45 -12.57 -12.09 6.41
C PHE A 45 -12.69 -12.99 7.66
N ALA A 46 -13.80 -12.91 8.39
CA ALA A 46 -13.99 -13.71 9.61
C ALA A 46 -13.86 -15.22 9.38
N LYS A 47 -14.32 -15.70 8.21
CA LYS A 47 -14.30 -17.10 7.81
C LYS A 47 -13.02 -17.53 7.07
N TYR A 48 -12.13 -16.59 6.74
CA TYR A 48 -10.90 -16.91 6.00
C TYR A 48 -9.91 -17.62 6.90
N LYS A 49 -9.21 -18.60 6.34
CA LYS A 49 -8.09 -19.23 7.01
C LYS A 49 -6.92 -18.27 7.07
N LYS A 50 -6.33 -18.11 8.26
CA LYS A 50 -5.38 -17.05 8.58
C LYS A 50 -3.96 -17.55 8.61
N TYR A 51 -3.07 -16.85 7.91
CA TYR A 51 -1.66 -17.15 7.84
C TYR A 51 -0.84 -15.92 8.23
N VAL A 52 0.32 -16.12 8.83
CA VAL A 52 1.32 -15.07 9.10
C VAL A 52 2.58 -15.39 8.31
N TYR A 53 3.04 -14.41 7.55
CA TYR A 53 4.26 -14.56 6.76
C TYR A 53 5.50 -14.53 7.64
N SER A 54 6.36 -15.51 7.48
CA SER A 54 7.67 -15.59 8.11
C SER A 54 8.73 -15.00 7.17
N THR A 55 9.40 -13.96 7.62
CA THR A 55 10.53 -13.36 6.89
C THR A 55 11.81 -14.21 6.98
N HIS A 56 11.86 -15.15 7.93
CA HIS A 56 12.97 -16.07 8.09
C HIS A 56 12.81 -17.32 7.19
N HIS A 57 11.60 -17.88 7.15
CA HIS A 57 11.34 -19.11 6.39
C HIS A 57 10.83 -18.84 4.97
N HIS A 58 10.48 -17.59 4.63
CA HIS A 58 9.92 -17.16 3.33
C HIS A 58 8.63 -17.89 2.92
N ILE A 59 7.81 -18.26 3.91
CA ILE A 59 6.50 -18.92 3.75
C ILE A 59 5.47 -18.27 4.67
N ALA A 60 4.20 -18.43 4.36
CA ALA A 60 3.10 -18.04 5.25
C ALA A 60 2.63 -19.26 6.05
N ILE A 61 2.56 -19.15 7.35
CA ILE A 61 2.29 -20.26 8.28
C ILE A 61 0.93 -20.04 8.93
N HIS A 62 0.10 -21.08 8.94
CA HIS A 62 -1.21 -21.05 9.57
C HIS A 62 -1.09 -20.90 11.08
N ASP A 63 -1.90 -20.03 11.68
CA ASP A 63 -1.96 -19.86 13.12
C ASP A 63 -3.40 -19.71 13.62
N ASN A 64 -3.84 -20.74 14.37
CA ASN A 64 -5.18 -20.80 14.94
C ASN A 64 -5.41 -19.88 16.12
N SER A 65 -4.33 -19.29 16.69
CA SER A 65 -4.46 -18.37 17.83
C SER A 65 -4.91 -16.96 17.43
N LEU A 66 -4.87 -16.64 16.15
CA LEU A 66 -5.30 -15.34 15.65
C LEU A 66 -6.81 -15.17 15.74
N SER A 67 -7.24 -14.07 16.34
CA SER A 67 -8.63 -13.65 16.37
C SER A 67 -9.16 -13.38 14.94
N ASN A 68 -10.48 -13.18 14.81
CA ASN A 68 -11.05 -12.81 13.52
C ASN A 68 -10.52 -11.46 13.00
N ARG A 69 -10.13 -10.56 13.88
CA ARG A 69 -9.57 -9.25 13.57
C ARG A 69 -8.32 -9.02 14.42
N PRO A 70 -7.19 -9.65 14.06
CA PRO A 70 -5.98 -9.60 14.88
C PRO A 70 -5.38 -8.20 14.88
N SER A 71 -4.88 -7.77 16.03
CA SER A 71 -4.20 -6.50 16.19
C SER A 71 -2.79 -6.51 15.57
N LEU A 72 -2.20 -5.33 15.41
CA LEU A 72 -0.79 -5.17 15.03
C LEU A 72 0.15 -5.97 15.94
N ALA A 73 -0.10 -5.96 17.27
CA ALA A 73 0.72 -6.67 18.24
C ALA A 73 0.62 -8.18 18.06
N ASP A 74 -0.61 -8.71 17.96
CA ASP A 74 -0.86 -10.15 17.81
C ASP A 74 -0.10 -10.72 16.60
N ILE A 75 -0.18 -10.02 15.45
CA ILE A 75 0.48 -10.47 14.22
C ILE A 75 2.00 -10.45 14.35
N HIS A 76 2.58 -9.39 14.91
CA HIS A 76 4.02 -9.30 15.11
C HIS A 76 4.53 -10.32 16.15
N ASP A 77 3.76 -10.59 17.20
CA ASP A 77 4.12 -11.59 18.23
C ASP A 77 4.09 -13.01 17.65
N VAL A 78 3.06 -13.34 16.85
CA VAL A 78 2.99 -14.61 16.11
C VAL A 78 4.18 -14.73 15.15
N ALA A 79 4.49 -13.69 14.36
CA ALA A 79 5.61 -13.69 13.44
C ALA A 79 6.96 -13.89 14.15
N ASN A 80 7.17 -13.23 15.30
CA ASN A 80 8.38 -13.39 16.09
C ASN A 80 8.53 -14.81 16.64
N ARG A 81 7.43 -15.44 17.06
CA ARG A 81 7.42 -16.84 17.50
C ARG A 81 7.77 -17.77 16.36
N ILE A 82 7.12 -17.60 15.19
CA ILE A 82 7.34 -18.40 13.99
C ILE A 82 8.79 -18.26 13.49
N ASN A 83 9.32 -17.05 13.42
CA ASN A 83 10.68 -16.79 12.93
C ASN A 83 11.78 -17.42 13.82
N LYS A 84 11.48 -17.71 15.09
CA LYS A 84 12.39 -18.38 16.04
C LYS A 84 12.22 -19.90 16.10
N ALA A 85 11.18 -20.43 15.47
CA ALA A 85 10.91 -21.86 15.49
C ALA A 85 11.86 -22.61 14.55
N GLU A 86 12.50 -23.67 15.05
CA GLU A 86 13.36 -24.55 14.24
C GLU A 86 12.59 -25.74 13.65
N ASN A 87 11.33 -25.90 14.03
CA ASN A 87 10.50 -27.05 13.67
C ASN A 87 9.94 -26.90 12.24
N LYS A 88 9.66 -28.04 11.61
CA LYS A 88 8.89 -28.10 10.36
C LYS A 88 7.44 -27.70 10.64
N PHE A 89 6.91 -26.84 9.79
CA PHE A 89 5.50 -26.45 9.82
C PHE A 89 4.68 -27.42 8.98
N GLU A 90 3.57 -27.91 9.52
CA GLU A 90 2.67 -28.83 8.80
C GLU A 90 1.71 -28.10 7.86
N ASP A 91 1.30 -26.89 8.23
CA ASP A 91 0.30 -26.09 7.50
C ASP A 91 0.91 -24.72 7.12
N TYR A 92 1.37 -24.64 5.90
CA TYR A 92 1.99 -23.44 5.35
C TYR A 92 1.65 -23.23 3.88
N LEU A 93 1.86 -22.01 3.41
CA LEU A 93 1.73 -21.60 2.01
C LEU A 93 3.09 -21.06 1.52
N VAL A 94 3.53 -21.56 0.37
CA VAL A 94 4.49 -20.83 -0.45
C VAL A 94 3.75 -19.70 -1.13
N VAL A 95 4.32 -18.51 -1.15
CA VAL A 95 3.69 -17.29 -1.69
C VAL A 95 4.52 -16.79 -2.87
N PRO A 96 4.27 -17.30 -4.10
CA PRO A 96 5.05 -16.91 -5.27
C PRO A 96 4.97 -15.40 -5.53
N GLY A 97 6.11 -14.78 -5.82
CA GLY A 97 6.21 -13.36 -6.13
C GLY A 97 6.23 -12.42 -4.91
N LEU A 98 6.11 -12.94 -3.69
CA LEU A 98 6.26 -12.12 -2.49
C LEU A 98 7.71 -12.15 -1.97
N HIS A 99 8.40 -11.01 -2.06
CA HIS A 99 9.74 -10.83 -1.51
C HIS A 99 9.72 -9.77 -0.43
N VAL A 100 10.14 -10.14 0.79
CA VAL A 100 10.16 -9.24 1.96
C VAL A 100 11.59 -9.16 2.48
N VAL A 101 12.14 -7.95 2.45
CA VAL A 101 13.52 -7.67 2.91
C VAL A 101 13.46 -6.76 4.12
N THR A 102 13.72 -7.31 5.29
CA THR A 102 13.82 -6.54 6.54
C THR A 102 15.17 -5.82 6.63
N ASN A 103 15.23 -4.72 7.38
CA ASN A 103 16.42 -3.86 7.46
C ASN A 103 16.96 -3.47 6.08
N PHE A 104 16.05 -3.23 5.13
CA PHE A 104 16.38 -2.80 3.78
C PHE A 104 17.16 -1.48 3.76
N LEU A 105 16.86 -0.58 4.69
CA LEU A 105 17.59 0.66 4.95
C LEU A 105 18.21 0.63 6.35
N SER A 106 19.32 1.30 6.54
CA SER A 106 19.85 1.62 7.86
C SER A 106 18.98 2.72 8.54
N GLU A 107 19.19 2.95 9.82
CA GLU A 107 18.50 4.02 10.56
C GLU A 107 18.85 5.41 10.04
N ALA A 108 20.12 5.62 9.71
CA ALA A 108 20.58 6.89 9.14
C ALA A 108 19.94 7.15 7.76
N GLU A 109 19.91 6.14 6.88
CA GLU A 109 19.26 6.24 5.57
C GLU A 109 17.77 6.51 5.69
N GLU A 110 17.07 5.91 6.67
CA GLU A 110 15.66 6.19 6.94
C GLU A 110 15.46 7.66 7.35
N VAL A 111 16.28 8.16 8.25
CA VAL A 111 16.22 9.57 8.71
C VAL A 111 16.43 10.53 7.54
N ASP A 112 17.46 10.29 6.73
CA ASP A 112 17.77 11.14 5.56
C ASP A 112 16.64 11.11 4.53
N LEU A 113 16.10 9.91 4.27
CA LEU A 113 14.99 9.70 3.34
C LEU A 113 13.72 10.41 3.82
N VAL A 114 13.35 10.27 5.10
CA VAL A 114 12.17 10.92 5.66
C VAL A 114 12.33 12.44 5.66
N ASN A 115 13.52 12.96 5.99
CA ASN A 115 13.81 14.38 5.91
C ASN A 115 13.67 14.91 4.47
N ALA A 116 14.11 14.15 3.47
CA ALA A 116 13.96 14.52 2.06
C ALA A 116 12.47 14.49 1.63
N ILE A 117 11.72 13.47 2.01
CA ILE A 117 10.28 13.36 1.75
C ILE A 117 9.52 14.55 2.36
N ASP A 118 9.83 14.91 3.61
CA ASP A 118 9.10 15.97 4.34
C ASP A 118 9.41 17.40 3.86
N LYS A 119 10.37 17.59 2.96
CA LYS A 119 10.60 18.87 2.28
C LYS A 119 9.50 19.23 1.27
N THR A 120 8.73 18.24 0.82
CA THR A 120 7.63 18.44 -0.13
C THR A 120 6.30 18.41 0.60
N ASP A 121 5.36 19.24 0.18
CA ASP A 121 4.03 19.32 0.79
C ASP A 121 3.22 18.04 0.63
N TRP A 122 2.54 17.67 1.70
CA TRP A 122 1.63 16.55 1.74
C TRP A 122 0.22 16.97 1.33
N VAL A 123 -0.36 16.28 0.34
CA VAL A 123 -1.73 16.51 -0.13
C VAL A 123 -2.70 15.53 0.53
N LEU A 124 -3.87 16.01 0.94
CA LEU A 124 -4.94 15.14 1.47
C LEU A 124 -5.37 14.10 0.43
N SER A 125 -5.51 12.88 0.89
CA SER A 125 -5.97 11.73 0.11
C SER A 125 -7.21 11.09 0.77
N GLN A 126 -7.68 10.00 0.19
CA GLN A 126 -8.82 9.24 0.73
C GLN A 126 -8.41 8.42 1.95
N SER A 127 -9.41 8.00 2.75
CA SER A 127 -9.22 7.07 3.87
C SER A 127 -8.18 7.56 4.87
N GLY A 128 -8.20 8.85 5.20
CA GLY A 128 -7.34 9.47 6.21
C GLY A 128 -5.87 9.60 5.86
N ARG A 129 -5.45 9.21 4.67
CA ARG A 129 -4.06 9.33 4.19
C ARG A 129 -3.73 10.73 3.70
N ARG A 130 -2.44 11.04 3.65
CA ARG A 130 -1.86 12.10 2.82
C ARG A 130 -0.93 11.47 1.80
N LYS A 131 -0.64 12.16 0.71
CA LYS A 131 0.21 11.64 -0.36
C LYS A 131 1.07 12.70 -1.02
N GLN A 132 2.12 12.23 -1.68
CA GLN A 132 2.94 12.95 -2.63
C GLN A 132 3.07 12.04 -3.84
N ASP A 133 2.68 12.54 -5.03
CA ASP A 133 2.69 11.75 -6.26
C ASP A 133 3.80 12.25 -7.19
N TYR A 134 4.66 11.35 -7.63
CA TYR A 134 5.68 11.56 -8.67
C TYR A 134 5.43 10.55 -9.77
N GLY A 135 4.68 10.98 -10.78
CA GLY A 135 4.25 10.12 -11.88
C GLY A 135 3.11 10.73 -12.68
N PRO A 136 2.62 10.01 -13.69
CA PRO A 136 1.50 10.47 -14.50
C PRO A 136 0.19 10.47 -13.71
N ARG A 137 -0.71 11.39 -14.05
CA ARG A 137 -2.08 11.33 -13.55
C ARG A 137 -2.90 10.36 -14.40
N ILE A 138 -3.49 9.36 -13.74
CA ILE A 138 -4.21 8.27 -14.41
C ILE A 138 -5.71 8.38 -14.14
N ASN A 139 -6.49 8.27 -15.21
CA ASN A 139 -7.91 7.95 -15.11
C ASN A 139 -8.10 6.48 -15.49
N PHE A 140 -8.10 5.60 -14.51
CA PHE A 140 -8.20 4.15 -14.71
C PHE A 140 -9.50 3.75 -15.44
N LYS A 141 -10.63 4.37 -15.11
CA LYS A 141 -11.93 4.05 -15.73
C LYS A 141 -11.93 4.28 -17.24
N HIS A 142 -11.24 5.32 -17.71
CA HIS A 142 -11.21 5.71 -19.12
C HIS A 142 -9.86 5.43 -19.79
N LYS A 143 -8.94 4.77 -19.11
CA LYS A 143 -7.58 4.47 -19.57
C LYS A 143 -6.89 5.70 -20.19
N LYS A 144 -6.93 6.84 -19.47
CA LYS A 144 -6.32 8.10 -19.89
C LYS A 144 -5.11 8.45 -19.03
N VAL A 145 -4.03 8.84 -19.70
CA VAL A 145 -2.77 9.27 -19.08
C VAL A 145 -2.58 10.76 -19.34
N LYS A 146 -2.20 11.51 -18.29
CA LYS A 146 -1.78 12.91 -18.37
C LYS A 146 -0.43 13.07 -17.71
N MET A 147 0.54 13.64 -18.43
CA MET A 147 1.92 13.82 -17.99
C MET A 147 2.23 15.27 -17.57
N ASP A 148 1.25 16.16 -17.63
CA ASP A 148 1.37 17.61 -17.45
C ASP A 148 1.95 18.05 -16.08
N ARG A 149 2.05 17.15 -15.10
CA ARG A 149 2.61 17.40 -13.77
C ARG A 149 3.67 16.39 -13.35
N PHE A 150 4.16 15.61 -14.30
CA PHE A 150 5.24 14.68 -14.05
C PHE A 150 6.55 15.25 -14.61
N PHE A 151 7.44 15.70 -13.75
CA PHE A 151 8.70 16.37 -14.12
C PHE A 151 9.93 15.50 -13.85
N GLY A 152 9.80 14.45 -13.07
CA GLY A 152 10.87 13.55 -12.67
C GLY A 152 10.57 12.83 -11.37
N MET A 153 11.49 11.97 -10.97
CA MET A 153 11.50 11.26 -9.70
C MET A 153 12.34 12.02 -8.68
N PRO A 154 11.98 12.02 -7.38
CA PRO A 154 12.85 12.56 -6.35
C PRO A 154 14.23 11.90 -6.36
N SER A 155 15.29 12.66 -6.06
CA SER A 155 16.67 12.15 -6.06
C SER A 155 16.90 10.97 -5.11
N TYR A 156 16.15 10.87 -4.00
CA TYR A 156 16.22 9.74 -3.09
C TYR A 156 15.75 8.40 -3.70
N THR A 157 15.10 8.42 -4.87
CA THR A 157 14.75 7.20 -5.62
C THR A 157 15.97 6.35 -5.92
N ASP A 158 17.13 6.97 -6.18
CA ASP A 158 18.39 6.26 -6.50
C ASP A 158 18.90 5.44 -5.32
N VAL A 159 18.72 5.90 -4.08
CA VAL A 159 19.08 5.14 -2.87
C VAL A 159 18.33 3.81 -2.85
N ILE A 160 17.03 3.85 -3.15
CA ILE A 160 16.18 2.65 -3.17
C ILE A 160 16.59 1.71 -4.32
N LEU A 161 16.73 2.24 -5.54
CA LEU A 161 17.07 1.45 -6.73
C LEU A 161 18.45 0.79 -6.61
N ASN A 162 19.45 1.53 -6.15
CA ASN A 162 20.80 1.01 -5.96
C ASN A 162 20.83 -0.10 -4.89
N ARG A 163 20.08 0.08 -3.79
CA ARG A 163 19.97 -0.94 -2.76
C ARG A 163 19.25 -2.19 -3.27
N MET A 164 18.15 -2.05 -4.00
CA MET A 164 17.43 -3.16 -4.63
C MET A 164 18.37 -3.96 -5.54
N ASN A 165 19.09 -3.28 -6.42
CA ASN A 165 20.05 -3.92 -7.34
C ASN A 165 21.20 -4.64 -6.61
N SER A 166 21.66 -4.09 -5.48
CA SER A 166 22.71 -4.73 -4.66
C SER A 166 22.24 -5.99 -3.94
N ILE A 167 20.93 -6.11 -3.67
CA ILE A 167 20.34 -7.30 -3.03
C ILE A 167 20.13 -8.42 -4.05
N SER A 168 19.61 -8.10 -5.23
CA SER A 168 19.40 -9.07 -6.31
C SER A 168 19.35 -8.36 -7.67
N SER A 169 20.44 -8.42 -8.41
CA SER A 169 20.49 -7.90 -9.78
C SER A 169 19.55 -8.66 -10.72
N ASP A 170 19.37 -9.96 -10.52
CA ASP A 170 18.48 -10.79 -11.34
C ASP A 170 17.02 -10.39 -11.18
N LEU A 171 16.61 -10.08 -9.95
CA LEU A 171 15.22 -9.67 -9.66
C LEU A 171 14.99 -8.19 -9.97
N PHE A 172 15.95 -7.32 -9.71
CA PHE A 172 15.75 -5.86 -9.73
C PHE A 172 16.59 -5.10 -10.78
N GLY A 173 17.59 -5.71 -11.39
CA GLY A 173 18.51 -5.01 -12.32
C GLY A 173 17.82 -4.35 -13.51
N SER A 174 16.68 -4.90 -13.96
CA SER A 174 15.85 -4.32 -15.02
C SER A 174 14.69 -3.47 -14.51
N TYR A 175 14.58 -3.24 -13.17
CA TYR A 175 13.47 -2.50 -12.61
C TYR A 175 13.62 -1.00 -12.89
N GLN A 176 12.64 -0.43 -13.58
CA GLN A 176 12.65 0.97 -13.97
C GLN A 176 11.27 1.57 -13.71
N PRO A 177 11.07 2.24 -12.57
CA PRO A 177 9.79 2.82 -12.24
C PRO A 177 9.52 4.09 -13.05
N PHE A 178 8.27 4.35 -13.37
CA PHE A 178 7.81 5.65 -13.81
C PHE A 178 6.71 6.24 -12.90
N GLU A 179 6.52 5.67 -11.74
CA GLU A 179 5.71 6.24 -10.67
C GLU A 179 6.37 5.97 -9.32
N LEU A 180 6.39 6.99 -8.50
CA LEU A 180 6.65 6.93 -7.08
C LEU A 180 5.54 7.68 -6.35
N CYS A 181 4.97 7.05 -5.34
CA CYS A 181 3.97 7.66 -4.47
C CYS A 181 4.37 7.45 -3.01
N ASN A 182 4.52 8.56 -2.26
CA ASN A 182 4.61 8.50 -0.82
C ASN A 182 3.21 8.58 -0.23
N LEU A 183 2.86 7.64 0.63
CA LEU A 183 1.60 7.59 1.36
C LEU A 183 1.85 7.70 2.86
N GLU A 184 1.36 8.75 3.49
CA GLU A 184 1.42 8.91 4.93
C GLU A 184 0.14 8.40 5.57
N TYR A 185 0.32 7.53 6.58
CA TYR A 185 -0.74 6.99 7.43
C TYR A 185 -0.56 7.50 8.85
N ARG A 186 -1.67 7.75 9.54
CA ARG A 186 -1.72 8.03 10.98
C ARG A 186 -2.93 7.36 11.61
N ASP A 187 -2.74 6.78 12.79
CA ASP A 187 -3.81 6.21 13.60
C ASP A 187 -4.85 7.26 14.00
N SER A 188 -4.42 8.47 14.37
CA SER A 188 -5.31 9.59 14.71
C SER A 188 -6.27 9.99 13.57
N ARG A 189 -5.93 9.68 12.32
CA ARG A 189 -6.77 9.92 11.14
C ARG A 189 -7.54 8.68 10.68
N TRP A 190 -7.38 7.53 11.36
CA TRP A 190 -7.89 6.24 10.91
C TRP A 190 -7.45 5.90 9.48
N SER A 191 -6.17 6.17 9.22
CA SER A 191 -5.63 5.96 7.89
C SER A 191 -5.63 4.49 7.52
N THR A 192 -6.12 4.19 6.31
CA THR A 192 -6.22 2.83 5.77
C THR A 192 -6.03 2.85 4.26
N ILE A 193 -5.76 1.70 3.68
CA ILE A 193 -6.03 1.43 2.28
C ILE A 193 -6.85 0.15 2.22
N GLU A 194 -8.03 0.27 1.62
CA GLU A 194 -9.00 -0.81 1.52
C GLU A 194 -8.46 -1.94 0.65
N MET A 195 -9.02 -3.13 0.80
CA MET A 195 -8.64 -4.32 0.04
C MET A 195 -8.86 -4.10 -1.47
N HIS A 196 -7.77 -4.15 -2.26
CA HIS A 196 -7.79 -3.85 -3.69
C HIS A 196 -6.71 -4.62 -4.45
N TYR A 197 -6.85 -4.66 -5.77
CA TYR A 197 -5.77 -4.94 -6.71
C TYR A 197 -5.19 -3.63 -7.22
N ASP A 198 -3.88 -3.57 -7.43
CA ASP A 198 -3.30 -2.50 -8.26
C ASP A 198 -3.67 -2.72 -9.72
N ASP A 199 -3.86 -1.63 -10.45
CA ASP A 199 -4.19 -1.66 -11.88
C ASP A 199 -3.12 -2.39 -12.70
N THR A 200 -3.55 -3.22 -13.67
CA THR A 200 -2.66 -4.02 -14.50
C THR A 200 -2.51 -3.47 -15.93
N TRP A 201 -3.31 -2.47 -16.29
CA TRP A 201 -3.20 -1.85 -17.60
C TRP A 201 -1.93 -1.00 -17.71
N ILE A 202 -1.62 -0.19 -16.67
CA ILE A 202 -0.47 0.72 -16.69
C ILE A 202 0.69 0.22 -15.83
N TRP A 203 0.42 -0.43 -14.69
CA TRP A 203 1.44 -0.91 -13.77
C TRP A 203 1.86 -2.34 -14.13
N GLY A 204 3.18 -2.54 -14.20
CA GLY A 204 3.79 -3.80 -14.63
C GLY A 204 3.84 -4.87 -13.55
N GLU A 205 4.82 -5.73 -13.71
CA GLU A 205 4.99 -6.95 -12.94
C GLU A 205 5.35 -6.69 -11.47
N ARG A 206 6.32 -5.80 -11.23
CA ARG A 206 6.89 -5.60 -9.90
C ARG A 206 6.38 -4.31 -9.28
N LEU A 207 5.78 -4.45 -8.11
CA LEU A 207 5.34 -3.34 -7.26
C LEU A 207 6.23 -3.32 -6.02
N ILE A 208 6.86 -2.19 -5.76
CA ILE A 208 7.77 -2.03 -4.62
C ILE A 208 7.10 -1.16 -3.57
N CYS A 209 7.20 -1.56 -2.30
CA CYS A 209 6.77 -0.76 -1.16
C CYS A 209 7.87 -0.77 -0.09
N VAL A 210 8.31 0.40 0.37
CA VAL A 210 9.23 0.56 1.51
C VAL A 210 8.45 1.13 2.67
N ASN A 211 8.48 0.42 3.80
CA ASN A 211 7.80 0.78 5.05
C ASN A 211 8.73 1.59 5.96
N LEU A 212 8.34 2.80 6.33
CA LEU A 212 9.16 3.74 7.11
C LEU A 212 8.45 4.18 8.38
N LEU A 213 9.24 4.58 9.38
CA LEU A 213 8.90 5.20 10.68
C LEU A 213 8.24 4.28 11.68
N SER A 214 7.24 3.50 11.31
CA SER A 214 6.57 2.60 12.25
C SER A 214 6.31 1.23 11.66
N LYS A 215 6.27 0.23 12.52
CA LYS A 215 5.85 -1.11 12.13
C LYS A 215 4.38 -1.10 11.69
N SER A 216 4.04 -1.97 10.75
CA SER A 216 2.70 -2.12 10.20
C SER A 216 2.47 -3.57 9.76
N VAL A 217 1.36 -3.83 9.10
CA VAL A 217 1.07 -5.11 8.44
C VAL A 217 0.51 -4.83 7.05
N LEU A 218 1.04 -5.50 6.04
CA LEU A 218 0.43 -5.59 4.72
C LEU A 218 -0.39 -6.88 4.68
N THR A 219 -1.67 -6.75 4.43
CA THR A 219 -2.60 -7.89 4.46
C THR A 219 -2.99 -8.26 3.04
N TYR A 220 -2.88 -9.54 2.70
CA TYR A 220 -3.33 -10.10 1.43
C TYR A 220 -4.52 -11.02 1.63
N ALA A 221 -5.48 -11.00 0.71
CA ALA A 221 -6.63 -11.89 0.71
C ALA A 221 -6.86 -12.49 -0.68
N ASN A 222 -7.11 -13.80 -0.70
CA ASN A 222 -7.57 -14.52 -1.87
C ASN A 222 -9.01 -14.97 -1.60
N ASP A 223 -9.96 -14.38 -2.30
CA ASP A 223 -11.39 -14.61 -2.06
C ASP A 223 -11.84 -16.00 -2.54
N GLU A 224 -11.26 -16.49 -3.62
CA GLU A 224 -11.57 -17.79 -4.19
C GLU A 224 -11.16 -18.92 -3.25
N LYS A 225 -9.95 -18.81 -2.70
CA LYS A 225 -9.39 -19.81 -1.76
C LYS A 225 -9.85 -19.57 -0.31
N GLN A 226 -10.50 -18.44 -0.01
CA GLN A 226 -10.84 -17.98 1.35
C GLN A 226 -9.64 -17.95 2.30
N LEU A 227 -8.52 -17.41 1.83
CA LEU A 227 -7.27 -17.30 2.55
C LEU A 227 -6.93 -15.83 2.82
N ILE A 228 -6.35 -15.57 4.00
CA ILE A 228 -5.78 -14.27 4.35
C ILE A 228 -4.37 -14.45 4.89
N ILE A 229 -3.43 -13.64 4.39
CA ILE A 229 -2.03 -13.62 4.81
C ILE A 229 -1.71 -12.26 5.40
N TYR A 230 -1.24 -12.25 6.64
CA TYR A 230 -0.71 -11.08 7.30
C TYR A 230 0.81 -11.06 7.15
N VAL A 231 1.34 -10.03 6.48
CA VAL A 231 2.78 -9.83 6.29
C VAL A 231 3.24 -8.74 7.24
N PRO A 232 3.96 -9.09 8.34
CA PRO A 232 4.50 -8.11 9.26
C PRO A 232 5.54 -7.24 8.56
N LEU A 233 5.43 -5.93 8.75
CA LEU A 233 6.34 -4.94 8.23
C LEU A 233 7.03 -4.19 9.37
N PRO A 234 8.18 -4.66 9.88
CA PRO A 234 9.06 -3.83 10.69
C PRO A 234 9.40 -2.51 10.00
N CYS A 235 9.92 -1.52 10.74
CA CYS A 235 10.49 -0.33 10.12
C CYS A 235 11.57 -0.70 9.11
N ARG A 236 11.74 0.08 8.06
CA ARG A 236 12.76 -0.10 7.02
C ARG A 236 12.65 -1.44 6.26
N THR A 237 11.44 -1.97 6.14
CA THR A 237 11.18 -3.19 5.37
C THR A 237 10.77 -2.82 3.95
N MET A 238 11.41 -3.45 2.96
CA MET A 238 10.96 -3.44 1.56
C MET A 238 10.13 -4.68 1.27
N VAL A 239 9.04 -4.49 0.53
CA VAL A 239 8.23 -5.55 -0.07
C VAL A 239 8.24 -5.38 -1.57
N CYS A 240 8.50 -6.46 -2.31
CA CYS A 240 8.22 -6.56 -3.72
C CYS A 240 7.07 -7.55 -3.92
N MET A 241 6.07 -7.13 -4.68
CA MET A 241 4.96 -7.97 -5.16
C MET A 241 5.10 -8.19 -6.65
N SER A 242 5.08 -9.45 -7.07
CA SER A 242 5.07 -9.90 -8.47
C SER A 242 4.28 -11.20 -8.57
N ASP A 243 4.12 -11.76 -9.78
CA ASP A 243 3.54 -13.08 -10.00
C ASP A 243 2.18 -13.29 -9.28
N GLU A 244 1.93 -14.46 -8.70
CA GLU A 244 0.64 -14.84 -8.11
C GLU A 244 0.15 -13.82 -7.06
N ILE A 245 1.04 -13.35 -6.16
CA ILE A 245 0.65 -12.38 -5.12
C ILE A 245 0.21 -11.03 -5.71
N ARG A 246 0.74 -10.66 -6.88
CA ARG A 246 0.42 -9.44 -7.61
C ARG A 246 -0.94 -9.51 -8.30
N TYR A 247 -1.28 -10.65 -8.90
CA TYR A 247 -2.41 -10.78 -9.81
C TYR A 247 -3.61 -11.51 -9.22
N SER A 248 -3.40 -12.39 -8.25
CA SER A 248 -4.45 -13.24 -7.69
C SER A 248 -4.86 -12.88 -6.26
N TRP A 249 -4.13 -11.95 -5.61
CA TRP A 249 -4.39 -11.54 -4.23
C TRP A 249 -4.68 -10.05 -4.15
N ARG A 250 -5.78 -9.69 -3.51
CA ARG A 250 -6.03 -8.30 -3.09
C ARG A 250 -5.15 -7.98 -1.89
N HIS A 251 -4.80 -6.71 -1.72
CA HIS A 251 -4.03 -6.29 -0.56
C HIS A 251 -4.59 -5.02 0.10
N ALA A 252 -4.29 -4.87 1.38
CA ALA A 252 -4.76 -3.77 2.23
C ALA A 252 -3.78 -3.43 3.34
N VAL A 253 -3.95 -2.24 3.91
CA VAL A 253 -3.41 -1.88 5.23
C VAL A 253 -4.58 -1.42 6.08
N PHE A 254 -4.93 -2.19 7.10
CA PHE A 254 -6.07 -1.89 7.96
C PHE A 254 -5.73 -0.82 9.01
N PRO A 255 -6.71 -0.04 9.50
CA PRO A 255 -6.46 1.03 10.45
C PRO A 255 -5.95 0.51 11.80
N GLU A 256 -6.36 -0.69 12.23
CA GLU A 256 -5.84 -1.37 13.42
C GLU A 256 -4.36 -1.76 13.35
N HIS A 257 -3.78 -1.75 12.13
CA HIS A 257 -2.36 -2.05 11.88
C HIS A 257 -1.49 -0.78 11.74
N ILE A 258 -2.03 0.38 12.08
CA ILE A 258 -1.30 1.65 12.10
C ILE A 258 -1.15 2.14 13.53
N ARG A 259 0.06 2.55 13.91
CA ARG A 259 0.38 3.21 15.17
C ARG A 259 1.30 4.39 14.89
N GLY A 260 0.92 5.57 15.40
CA GLY A 260 1.65 6.80 15.15
C GLY A 260 1.71 7.18 13.67
N ARG A 261 2.88 7.62 13.21
CA ARG A 261 3.15 7.99 11.81
C ARG A 261 3.84 6.86 11.07
N ARG A 262 3.28 6.48 9.94
CA ARG A 262 3.86 5.55 8.98
C ARG A 262 3.94 6.20 7.61
N ILE A 263 5.05 6.01 6.90
CA ILE A 263 5.17 6.33 5.47
C ILE A 263 5.35 5.03 4.70
N ALA A 264 4.56 4.85 3.64
CA ALA A 264 4.78 3.84 2.61
C ALA A 264 5.27 4.55 1.34
N LEU A 265 6.52 4.32 0.97
CA LEU A 265 7.05 4.72 -0.33
C LEU A 265 6.76 3.59 -1.30
N THR A 266 5.96 3.85 -2.32
CA THR A 266 5.59 2.86 -3.33
C THR A 266 6.14 3.26 -4.69
N MET A 267 6.67 2.28 -5.44
CA MET A 267 7.15 2.48 -6.80
C MET A 267 6.54 1.42 -7.72
N ARG A 268 6.25 1.81 -8.95
CA ARG A 268 5.64 0.96 -9.97
C ARG A 268 6.34 1.11 -11.31
N GLU A 269 6.70 -0.03 -11.90
CA GLU A 269 7.22 -0.07 -13.26
C GLU A 269 6.09 -0.10 -14.30
N PRO A 270 6.36 0.26 -15.58
CA PRO A 270 5.37 0.19 -16.64
C PRO A 270 4.95 -1.24 -16.98
N SER A 271 3.68 -1.42 -17.35
CA SER A 271 3.22 -2.66 -17.96
C SER A 271 3.86 -2.87 -19.34
N THR A 272 3.77 -4.08 -19.88
CA THR A 272 4.30 -4.43 -21.21
C THR A 272 3.76 -3.52 -22.32
N ALA A 273 2.51 -3.08 -22.22
CA ALA A 273 1.92 -2.15 -23.20
C ALA A 273 2.65 -0.80 -23.28
N PHE A 274 3.29 -0.35 -22.19
CA PHE A 274 4.03 0.91 -22.09
C PHE A 274 5.55 0.74 -22.24
N LYS A 275 6.07 -0.49 -22.28
CA LYS A 275 7.49 -0.78 -22.52
C LYS A 275 7.80 -0.77 -24.02
N GLU A 276 9.08 -0.71 -24.39
CA GLU A 276 9.54 -0.77 -25.78
C GLU A 276 8.94 -1.99 -26.49
N GLY A 277 8.37 -1.75 -27.70
CA GLY A 277 7.62 -2.75 -28.46
C GLY A 277 6.15 -2.89 -28.06
N GLY A 278 5.69 -2.26 -26.97
CA GLY A 278 4.28 -2.26 -26.55
C GLY A 278 3.43 -1.22 -27.31
N GLU A 279 2.14 -1.47 -27.38
CA GLU A 279 1.16 -0.66 -28.17
C GLU A 279 1.05 0.82 -27.75
N LEU A 280 1.38 1.12 -26.50
CA LEU A 280 1.31 2.46 -25.91
C LEU A 280 2.69 3.11 -25.72
N TYR A 281 3.77 2.43 -26.15
CA TYR A 281 5.13 2.93 -25.96
C TYR A 281 5.35 4.27 -26.66
N GLU A 282 5.07 4.36 -27.97
CA GLU A 282 5.29 5.59 -28.72
C GLU A 282 4.38 6.75 -28.25
N LYS A 283 3.18 6.42 -27.83
CA LYS A 283 2.21 7.43 -27.38
C LYS A 283 2.51 7.99 -26.00
N PHE A 284 2.97 7.15 -25.07
CA PHE A 284 3.16 7.51 -23.66
C PHE A 284 4.43 6.94 -23.05
N GLY A 285 4.74 5.67 -23.33
CA GLY A 285 5.76 4.90 -22.62
C GLY A 285 7.16 5.49 -22.73
N ARG A 286 7.56 5.93 -23.91
CA ARG A 286 8.88 6.57 -24.17
C ARG A 286 9.08 7.80 -23.29
N GLU A 287 8.09 8.69 -23.26
CA GLU A 287 8.18 9.93 -22.49
C GLU A 287 8.08 9.66 -20.97
N LEU A 288 7.21 8.76 -20.55
CA LEU A 288 7.09 8.35 -19.13
C LEU A 288 8.39 7.73 -18.62
N THR A 289 9.03 6.86 -19.42
CA THR A 289 10.33 6.27 -19.10
C THR A 289 11.43 7.34 -19.01
N ARG A 290 11.45 8.28 -19.96
CA ARG A 290 12.39 9.40 -19.95
C ARG A 290 12.24 10.24 -18.68
N LEU A 291 11.00 10.61 -18.32
CA LEU A 291 10.70 11.37 -17.11
C LEU A 291 11.03 10.58 -15.83
N GLY A 292 10.75 9.29 -15.80
CA GLY A 292 11.11 8.40 -14.68
C GLY A 292 12.61 8.32 -14.40
N ASN A 293 13.45 8.67 -15.39
CA ASN A 293 14.92 8.72 -15.25
C ASN A 293 15.45 10.11 -14.86
N ILE A 294 14.64 11.15 -14.90
CA ILE A 294 15.02 12.47 -14.41
C ILE A 294 14.96 12.49 -12.88
N ARG A 295 15.95 13.12 -12.25
CA ARG A 295 15.97 13.37 -10.79
C ARG A 295 15.69 14.84 -10.52
N ILE A 296 14.78 15.07 -9.56
CA ILE A 296 14.38 16.41 -9.09
C ILE A 296 14.57 16.53 -7.59
#